data_cae953d3abefffedbe56070cebb15f8c
#
_entry.id   cae953d3abefffedbe56070cebb15f8c
#
_cell.length_a   1.000
_cell.length_b   1.000
_cell.length_c   1.000
_cell.angle_alpha   90.00
_cell.angle_beta   90.00
_cell.angle_gamma   90.00
#
_symmetry.space_group_name_H-M   'P 1'
#
loop_
_entity.id
_entity.type
_entity.pdbx_description
1 polymer ?
#
loop_
_entity_poly.entity_id
_entity_poly.type
_entity_poly.pdbx_seq_one_letter_code
_entity_poly.pdbx_strand_id
1 'polypeptide(L)'
;MVDIILFRCLGQLHFTQGRNHILLNGRPLHLRGTVENAVFPKTGHAPVCDAEWERIMRIVKDYGLNHIRFHSWCPPAAAFRMADRHGVYLEVEMPMWGKDAEPDEARYDFFRREMRAILKEYGNHPSFVLYCNGNEITGNFDFIEELTADGRKLDTRHLYSGSTARTRVPSDQYYVSQQTNKGPVKVYEGRPSTDWDRSKESDVDVPVISHESGQRCVYPDFREIGKYTGPVEARNFELWREMLTANGMGDQAHDFFRASGALTVVEYKAVIEALLRSSKSAGFQLLSLNDFPGQGYAPVGVLDPFWDLSLIHISEPTRPEPIS
;
A
#
# COMPACT_ATOMS: atom_id res chain seq x y z
N MET A 1 16.54 -7.39 17.15
CA MET A 1 16.13 -6.49 16.04
C MET A 1 17.02 -5.27 16.14
N VAL A 2 17.86 -4.99 15.15
CA VAL A 2 18.76 -3.83 15.22
C VAL A 2 17.95 -2.61 14.85
N ASP A 3 18.04 -1.59 15.69
CA ASP A 3 17.25 -0.37 15.55
C ASP A 3 17.64 0.36 14.26
N ILE A 4 16.71 0.52 13.33
CA ILE A 4 16.94 1.21 12.05
C ILE A 4 17.45 2.64 12.29
N ILE A 5 16.97 3.31 13.32
CA ILE A 5 17.40 4.67 13.68
C ILE A 5 18.91 4.72 13.90
N LEU A 6 19.45 3.75 14.62
CA LEU A 6 20.89 3.71 14.94
C LEU A 6 21.73 3.62 13.67
N PHE A 7 21.30 2.79 12.69
CA PHE A 7 22.04 2.59 11.46
C PHE A 7 22.08 3.81 10.55
N ARG A 8 20.99 4.57 10.44
CA ARG A 8 20.99 5.77 9.59
C ARG A 8 21.73 6.94 10.19
N CYS A 9 21.63 7.13 11.51
CA CYS A 9 22.44 8.11 12.25
C CYS A 9 23.94 7.84 12.12
N LEU A 10 24.36 6.59 11.93
CA LEU A 10 25.73 6.18 11.70
C LEU A 10 26.12 6.17 10.19
N GLY A 11 25.24 6.64 9.29
CA GLY A 11 25.49 6.64 7.84
C GLY A 11 25.51 5.26 7.19
N GLN A 12 24.92 4.24 7.84
CA GLN A 12 24.98 2.85 7.39
C GLN A 12 23.79 2.39 6.54
N LEU A 13 22.68 3.15 6.54
CA LEU A 13 21.55 2.87 5.65
C LEU A 13 21.59 3.77 4.44
N HIS A 14 21.78 3.17 3.28
CA HIS A 14 21.83 3.86 2.01
C HIS A 14 20.94 3.15 1.00
N PHE A 15 19.88 3.85 0.57
CA PHE A 15 18.97 3.36 -0.46
C PHE A 15 19.39 3.92 -1.81
N THR A 16 19.49 3.04 -2.80
CA THR A 16 19.85 3.43 -4.17
C THR A 16 18.95 2.71 -5.17
N GLN A 17 18.82 3.34 -6.31
CA GLN A 17 18.17 2.77 -7.47
C GLN A 17 19.12 1.77 -8.13
N GLY A 18 18.69 0.49 -8.22
CA GLY A 18 19.25 -0.46 -9.18
C GLY A 18 18.41 -0.48 -10.45
N ARG A 19 18.75 -1.32 -11.41
CA ARG A 19 17.97 -1.46 -12.63
C ARG A 19 16.60 -2.07 -12.38
N ASN A 20 16.54 -3.16 -11.64
CA ASN A 20 15.30 -3.92 -11.37
C ASN A 20 14.92 -3.91 -9.88
N HIS A 21 15.79 -3.47 -9.00
CA HIS A 21 15.61 -3.57 -7.55
C HIS A 21 15.98 -2.27 -6.86
N ILE A 22 15.30 -1.98 -5.78
CA ILE A 22 15.77 -1.02 -4.79
C ILE A 22 16.92 -1.69 -4.02
N LEU A 23 17.99 -0.98 -3.81
CA LEU A 23 19.16 -1.48 -3.10
C LEU A 23 19.27 -0.86 -1.72
N LEU A 24 19.41 -1.68 -0.71
CA LEU A 24 19.75 -1.27 0.65
C LEU A 24 21.22 -1.64 0.91
N ASN A 25 22.07 -0.64 1.07
CA ASN A 25 23.53 -0.85 1.23
C ASN A 25 24.13 -1.75 0.14
N GLY A 26 23.70 -1.54 -1.11
CA GLY A 26 24.14 -2.30 -2.27
C GLY A 26 23.54 -3.69 -2.44
N ARG A 27 22.64 -4.12 -1.55
CA ARG A 27 21.96 -5.43 -1.63
C ARG A 27 20.52 -5.24 -2.08
N PRO A 28 19.99 -6.11 -2.96
CA PRO A 28 18.60 -6.06 -3.37
C PRO A 28 17.64 -6.13 -2.17
N LEU A 29 16.70 -5.19 -2.13
CA LEU A 29 15.59 -5.15 -1.19
C LEU A 29 14.30 -5.37 -1.97
N HIS A 30 13.53 -6.38 -1.59
CA HIS A 30 12.18 -6.60 -2.12
C HIS A 30 11.14 -6.03 -1.15
N LEU A 31 10.36 -5.05 -1.60
CA LEU A 31 9.30 -4.44 -0.80
C LEU A 31 8.05 -5.32 -0.84
N ARG A 32 7.58 -5.72 0.31
CA ARG A 32 6.31 -6.43 0.52
C ARG A 32 5.41 -5.49 1.30
N GLY A 33 4.49 -4.85 0.60
CA GLY A 33 3.76 -3.72 1.14
C GLY A 33 2.25 -3.84 1.12
N THR A 34 1.66 -2.91 1.83
CA THR A 34 0.23 -2.59 1.80
C THR A 34 0.04 -1.10 1.57
N VAL A 35 -1.15 -0.74 1.10
CA VAL A 35 -1.60 0.65 1.02
C VAL A 35 -2.34 1.01 2.31
N GLU A 36 -2.15 2.23 2.78
CA GLU A 36 -2.88 2.85 3.89
C GLU A 36 -3.61 4.10 3.38
N ASN A 37 -4.94 4.16 3.57
CA ASN A 37 -5.84 5.10 2.90
C ASN A 37 -6.39 6.19 3.83
N ALA A 38 -5.78 6.43 4.99
CA ALA A 38 -6.20 7.42 6.00
C ALA A 38 -7.65 7.23 6.53
N VAL A 39 -8.17 6.01 6.50
CA VAL A 39 -9.55 5.75 6.95
C VAL A 39 -9.55 5.03 8.29
N PHE A 40 -9.93 5.76 9.33
CA PHE A 40 -10.00 5.31 10.72
C PHE A 40 -11.41 5.50 11.26
N PRO A 41 -12.31 4.47 11.17
CA PRO A 41 -13.72 4.66 11.42
C PRO A 41 -14.09 5.09 12.85
N LYS A 42 -13.30 4.68 13.86
CA LYS A 42 -13.56 5.05 15.27
C LYS A 42 -13.30 6.52 15.58
N THR A 43 -12.36 7.13 14.89
CA THR A 43 -11.90 8.51 15.17
C THR A 43 -12.26 9.50 14.07
N GLY A 44 -12.46 9.02 12.84
CA GLY A 44 -12.64 9.86 11.66
C GLY A 44 -11.36 10.55 11.19
N HIS A 45 -10.23 10.29 11.83
CA HIS A 45 -8.90 10.81 11.46
C HIS A 45 -7.80 9.81 11.83
N ALA A 46 -6.64 9.96 11.22
CA ALA A 46 -5.47 9.13 11.53
C ALA A 46 -5.03 9.33 12.99
N PRO A 47 -4.60 8.26 13.68
CA PRO A 47 -4.09 8.37 15.05
C PRO A 47 -2.81 9.19 15.09
N VAL A 48 -2.68 10.04 16.11
CA VAL A 48 -1.49 10.87 16.36
C VAL A 48 -0.59 10.30 17.46
N CYS A 49 -1.01 9.22 18.11
CA CYS A 49 -0.28 8.58 19.21
C CYS A 49 0.58 7.39 18.73
N ASP A 50 1.70 7.18 19.42
CA ASP A 50 2.65 6.09 19.10
C ASP A 50 2.02 4.70 19.28
N ALA A 51 1.16 4.51 20.28
CA ALA A 51 0.61 3.20 20.62
C ALA A 51 -0.22 2.57 19.46
N GLU A 52 -1.03 3.38 18.78
CA GLU A 52 -1.82 2.89 17.63
C GLU A 52 -0.93 2.57 16.42
N TRP A 53 0.05 3.43 16.12
CA TRP A 53 1.00 3.14 15.04
C TRP A 53 1.93 1.98 15.38
N GLU A 54 2.30 1.78 16.64
CA GLU A 54 3.02 0.59 17.06
C GLU A 54 2.20 -0.68 16.80
N ARG A 55 0.90 -0.67 17.11
CA ARG A 55 -0.03 -1.78 16.81
C ARG A 55 -0.08 -2.06 15.30
N ILE A 56 -0.26 -1.03 14.49
CA ILE A 56 -0.30 -1.17 13.02
C ILE A 56 1.02 -1.74 12.48
N MET A 57 2.17 -1.21 12.92
CA MET A 57 3.47 -1.69 12.46
C MET A 57 3.74 -3.15 12.86
N ARG A 58 3.30 -3.57 14.05
CA ARG A 58 3.37 -4.98 14.47
C ARG A 58 2.52 -5.87 13.56
N ILE A 59 1.28 -5.50 13.30
CA ILE A 59 0.39 -6.24 12.39
C ILE A 59 1.04 -6.37 11.00
N VAL A 60 1.53 -5.29 10.43
CA VAL A 60 2.25 -5.31 9.15
C VAL A 60 3.41 -6.32 9.17
N LYS A 61 4.19 -6.35 10.25
CA LYS A 61 5.30 -7.31 10.41
C LYS A 61 4.83 -8.74 10.60
N ASP A 62 3.75 -8.97 11.35
CA ASP A 62 3.19 -10.29 11.61
C ASP A 62 2.66 -10.95 10.33
N TYR A 63 2.17 -10.12 9.38
CA TYR A 63 1.81 -10.56 8.02
C TYR A 63 3.02 -10.70 7.06
N GLY A 64 4.25 -10.60 7.56
CA GLY A 64 5.46 -10.72 6.75
C GLY A 64 5.75 -9.55 5.82
N LEU A 65 5.02 -8.45 5.97
CA LEU A 65 5.23 -7.22 5.20
C LEU A 65 6.37 -6.39 5.79
N ASN A 66 6.94 -5.50 4.99
CA ASN A 66 8.02 -4.61 5.39
C ASN A 66 7.85 -3.19 4.85
N HIS A 67 6.69 -2.89 4.26
CA HIS A 67 6.46 -1.65 3.56
C HIS A 67 5.01 -1.17 3.70
N ILE A 68 4.82 0.15 3.84
CA ILE A 68 3.52 0.82 3.76
C ILE A 68 3.63 1.98 2.78
N ARG A 69 2.68 2.05 1.86
CA ARG A 69 2.43 3.21 1.02
C ARG A 69 1.25 4.01 1.59
N PHE A 70 1.47 5.29 1.84
CA PHE A 70 0.41 6.22 2.27
C PHE A 70 -0.22 6.88 1.05
N HIS A 71 -1.43 6.45 0.70
CA HIS A 71 -2.12 6.83 -0.52
C HIS A 71 -2.59 8.29 -0.49
N SER A 72 -1.93 9.14 -1.26
CA SER A 72 -2.25 10.58 -1.41
C SER A 72 -2.25 11.36 -0.09
N TRP A 73 -1.41 10.97 0.87
CA TRP A 73 -1.24 11.72 2.12
C TRP A 73 0.09 11.45 2.82
N CYS A 74 0.48 12.38 3.69
CA CYS A 74 1.64 12.23 4.56
C CYS A 74 1.16 11.89 5.98
N PRO A 75 1.59 10.77 6.58
CA PRO A 75 1.15 10.37 7.91
C PRO A 75 1.77 11.24 9.01
N PRO A 76 1.22 11.24 10.23
CA PRO A 76 1.77 12.00 11.34
C PRO A 76 3.10 11.42 11.85
N ALA A 77 3.87 12.22 12.56
CA ALA A 77 5.19 11.88 13.12
C ALA A 77 5.23 10.55 13.90
N ALA A 78 4.13 10.16 14.54
CA ALA A 78 4.02 8.89 15.25
C ALA A 78 4.19 7.67 14.31
N ALA A 79 3.66 7.75 13.07
CA ALA A 79 3.83 6.69 12.09
C ALA A 79 5.30 6.51 11.71
N PHE A 80 6.03 7.59 11.46
CA PHE A 80 7.47 7.55 11.15
C PHE A 80 8.29 6.97 12.31
N ARG A 81 8.05 7.44 13.54
CA ARG A 81 8.77 6.92 14.72
C ARG A 81 8.57 5.42 14.90
N MET A 82 7.34 4.95 14.73
CA MET A 82 7.05 3.52 14.91
C MET A 82 7.55 2.69 13.73
N ALA A 83 7.49 3.22 12.51
CA ALA A 83 8.11 2.58 11.34
C ALA A 83 9.64 2.45 11.51
N ASP A 84 10.32 3.49 12.01
CA ASP A 84 11.74 3.45 12.34
C ASP A 84 12.04 2.32 13.35
N ARG A 85 11.24 2.23 14.41
CA ARG A 85 11.42 1.23 15.48
C ARG A 85 11.20 -0.19 14.99
N HIS A 86 10.19 -0.41 14.14
CA HIS A 86 9.78 -1.76 13.70
C HIS A 86 10.43 -2.21 12.39
N GLY A 87 11.18 -1.35 11.72
CA GLY A 87 11.81 -1.69 10.44
C GLY A 87 10.81 -1.83 9.30
N VAL A 88 9.85 -0.91 9.22
CA VAL A 88 8.89 -0.81 8.12
C VAL A 88 9.30 0.36 7.22
N TYR A 89 9.46 0.12 5.94
CA TYR A 89 9.83 1.14 4.95
C TYR A 89 8.59 1.87 4.46
N LEU A 90 8.65 3.20 4.41
CA LEU A 90 7.51 4.03 4.06
C LEU A 90 7.67 4.64 2.67
N GLU A 91 6.58 4.62 1.91
CA GLU A 91 6.34 5.49 0.77
C GLU A 91 5.32 6.54 1.18
N VAL A 92 5.71 7.80 1.07
CA VAL A 92 4.87 8.94 1.41
C VAL A 92 4.46 9.62 0.11
N GLU A 93 3.16 9.73 -0.09
CA GLU A 93 2.62 10.52 -1.19
C GLU A 93 2.23 11.91 -0.70
N MET A 94 2.46 12.90 -1.55
CA MET A 94 1.88 14.21 -1.39
C MET A 94 0.37 14.13 -1.65
N PRO A 95 -0.46 15.04 -1.09
CA PRO A 95 -1.92 15.01 -1.25
C PRO A 95 -2.35 15.44 -2.67
N MET A 96 -1.94 14.65 -3.65
CA MET A 96 -2.27 14.85 -5.06
C MET A 96 -2.86 13.55 -5.64
N TRP A 97 -3.99 13.69 -6.35
CA TRP A 97 -4.67 12.55 -6.95
C TRP A 97 -5.40 12.95 -8.24
N GLY A 98 -5.42 12.04 -9.22
CA GLY A 98 -6.20 12.21 -10.44
C GLY A 98 -5.85 13.51 -11.18
N LYS A 99 -6.79 14.43 -11.29
CA LYS A 99 -6.68 15.68 -12.06
C LYS A 99 -6.02 16.85 -11.34
N ASP A 100 -5.41 16.65 -10.20
CA ASP A 100 -4.83 17.73 -9.40
C ASP A 100 -3.63 18.41 -10.08
N ALA A 101 -3.02 17.77 -11.06
CA ALA A 101 -1.97 18.37 -11.87
C ALA A 101 -2.49 19.16 -13.09
N GLU A 102 -3.81 19.35 -13.24
CA GLU A 102 -4.30 20.32 -14.22
C GLU A 102 -3.83 21.75 -13.86
N PRO A 103 -3.56 22.62 -14.86
CA PRO A 103 -2.96 23.92 -14.63
C PRO A 103 -3.73 24.81 -13.65
N ASP A 104 -3.09 25.14 -12.52
CA ASP A 104 -3.57 26.03 -11.48
C ASP A 104 -2.37 26.49 -10.64
N GLU A 105 -1.94 27.74 -10.81
CA GLU A 105 -0.71 28.25 -10.17
C GLU A 105 -0.80 28.26 -8.63
N ALA A 106 -1.97 28.55 -8.06
CA ALA A 106 -2.13 28.55 -6.61
C ALA A 106 -1.97 27.12 -6.03
N ARG A 107 -2.49 26.13 -6.75
CA ARG A 107 -2.34 24.71 -6.41
C ARG A 107 -0.90 24.24 -6.61
N TYR A 108 -0.25 24.64 -7.70
CA TYR A 108 1.17 24.33 -7.95
C TYR A 108 2.07 24.91 -6.86
N ASP A 109 1.83 26.14 -6.42
CA ASP A 109 2.55 26.75 -5.32
C ASP A 109 2.30 26.02 -3.99
N PHE A 110 1.08 25.54 -3.76
CA PHE A 110 0.78 24.70 -2.60
C PHE A 110 1.63 23.41 -2.64
N PHE A 111 1.64 22.68 -3.75
CA PHE A 111 2.38 21.42 -3.87
C PHE A 111 3.90 21.62 -3.73
N ARG A 112 4.46 22.71 -4.29
CA ARG A 112 5.89 23.04 -4.09
C ARG A 112 6.22 23.28 -2.61
N ARG A 113 5.34 23.93 -1.87
CA ARG A 113 5.51 24.18 -0.42
C ARG A 113 5.34 22.90 0.38
N GLU A 114 4.32 22.12 0.06
CA GLU A 114 4.01 20.86 0.76
C GLU A 114 5.13 19.84 0.62
N MET A 115 5.65 19.63 -0.58
CA MET A 115 6.82 18.76 -0.79
C MET A 115 7.99 19.18 0.12
N ARG A 116 8.33 20.47 0.14
CA ARG A 116 9.43 20.98 0.98
C ARG A 116 9.14 20.80 2.47
N ALA A 117 7.90 20.97 2.89
CA ALA A 117 7.48 20.77 4.28
C ALA A 117 7.63 19.31 4.70
N ILE A 118 7.16 18.36 3.89
CA ILE A 118 7.29 16.91 4.13
C ILE A 118 8.77 16.52 4.24
N LEU A 119 9.59 16.90 3.27
CA LEU A 119 11.01 16.57 3.25
C LEU A 119 11.78 17.21 4.43
N LYS A 120 11.45 18.44 4.79
CA LYS A 120 12.07 19.13 5.92
C LYS A 120 11.72 18.49 7.25
N GLU A 121 10.43 18.14 7.45
CA GLU A 121 9.93 17.62 8.72
C GLU A 121 10.33 16.17 8.93
N TYR A 122 10.15 15.33 7.91
CA TYR A 122 10.26 13.88 8.03
C TYR A 122 11.48 13.27 7.34
N GLY A 123 12.23 14.02 6.56
CA GLY A 123 13.34 13.48 5.76
C GLY A 123 14.47 12.83 6.56
N ASN A 124 14.56 13.04 7.89
CA ASN A 124 15.54 12.37 8.75
C ASN A 124 15.11 10.97 9.21
N HIS A 125 13.85 10.59 9.02
CA HIS A 125 13.40 9.27 9.41
C HIS A 125 13.99 8.18 8.51
N PRO A 126 14.74 7.21 9.05
CA PRO A 126 15.35 6.14 8.24
C PRO A 126 14.31 5.23 7.56
N SER A 127 13.09 5.17 8.08
CA SER A 127 11.97 4.46 7.46
C SER A 127 11.44 5.15 6.22
N PHE A 128 11.57 6.47 6.09
CA PHE A 128 11.11 7.23 4.92
C PHE A 128 12.05 6.99 3.73
N VAL A 129 11.68 6.06 2.85
CA VAL A 129 12.53 5.58 1.76
C VAL A 129 12.08 6.10 0.42
N LEU A 130 10.77 6.11 0.18
CA LEU A 130 10.16 6.45 -1.10
C LEU A 130 9.27 7.68 -0.95
N TYR A 131 9.45 8.63 -1.86
CA TYR A 131 8.58 9.79 -2.01
C TYR A 131 7.89 9.76 -3.37
N CYS A 132 6.58 10.04 -3.40
CA CYS A 132 5.83 10.19 -4.63
C CYS A 132 4.98 11.47 -4.60
N ASN A 133 4.79 12.10 -5.77
CA ASN A 133 3.93 13.28 -5.82
C ASN A 133 2.45 12.94 -5.61
N GLY A 134 2.02 11.72 -5.88
CA GLY A 134 0.65 11.29 -5.58
C GLY A 134 0.16 10.12 -6.42
N ASN A 135 -1.14 9.83 -6.32
CA ASN A 135 -1.75 8.65 -6.92
C ASN A 135 -2.44 8.94 -8.24
N GLU A 136 -2.21 8.09 -9.25
CA GLU A 136 -2.93 8.08 -10.54
C GLU A 136 -3.07 9.46 -11.18
N ILE A 137 -2.03 10.29 -11.10
CA ILE A 137 -2.06 11.68 -11.54
C ILE A 137 -2.29 11.75 -13.05
N THR A 138 -3.10 12.70 -13.45
CA THR A 138 -3.32 13.14 -14.84
C THR A 138 -3.18 14.66 -14.93
N GLY A 139 -2.97 15.20 -16.12
CA GLY A 139 -2.84 16.64 -16.33
C GLY A 139 -1.45 17.05 -16.81
N ASN A 140 -0.85 18.06 -16.21
CA ASN A 140 0.43 18.63 -16.64
C ASN A 140 1.63 17.83 -16.12
N PHE A 141 2.18 16.97 -16.97
CA PHE A 141 3.33 16.14 -16.60
C PHE A 141 4.67 16.91 -16.60
N ASP A 142 4.75 18.09 -17.22
CA ASP A 142 5.93 18.96 -17.09
C ASP A 142 6.03 19.50 -15.66
N PHE A 143 4.91 19.84 -15.04
CA PHE A 143 4.86 20.21 -13.63
C PHE A 143 5.23 19.03 -12.69
N ILE A 144 4.75 17.82 -12.99
CA ILE A 144 5.11 16.63 -12.23
C ILE A 144 6.60 16.32 -12.35
N GLU A 145 7.19 16.47 -13.53
CA GLU A 145 8.65 16.34 -13.72
C GLU A 145 9.40 17.41 -12.93
N GLU A 146 8.97 18.67 -12.97
CA GLU A 146 9.54 19.77 -12.18
C GLU A 146 9.61 19.39 -10.69
N LEU A 147 8.47 18.98 -10.10
CA LEU A 147 8.40 18.59 -8.69
C LEU A 147 9.32 17.41 -8.37
N THR A 148 9.32 16.38 -9.22
CA THR A 148 10.13 15.18 -9.00
C THR A 148 11.63 15.52 -9.06
N ALA A 149 12.03 16.29 -10.05
CA ALA A 149 13.42 16.74 -10.21
C ALA A 149 13.88 17.65 -9.05
N ASP A 150 13.01 18.53 -8.58
CA ASP A 150 13.32 19.42 -7.46
C ASP A 150 13.41 18.65 -6.14
N GLY A 151 12.51 17.68 -5.88
CA GLY A 151 12.61 16.81 -4.72
C GLY A 151 13.94 16.09 -4.65
N ARG A 152 14.40 15.50 -5.76
CA ARG A 152 15.70 14.83 -5.87
C ARG A 152 16.88 15.74 -5.59
N LYS A 153 16.80 17.01 -5.96
CA LYS A 153 17.86 18.00 -5.68
C LYS A 153 17.87 18.46 -4.23
N LEU A 154 16.67 18.59 -3.64
CA LEU A 154 16.50 19.07 -2.27
C LEU A 154 16.93 18.03 -1.23
N ASP A 155 16.62 16.77 -1.48
CA ASP A 155 16.93 15.69 -0.55
C ASP A 155 17.30 14.39 -1.30
N THR A 156 18.54 13.98 -1.19
CA THR A 156 19.06 12.78 -1.86
C THR A 156 18.93 11.49 -1.02
N ARG A 157 18.29 11.56 0.14
CA ARG A 157 18.14 10.41 1.05
C ARG A 157 17.03 9.47 0.65
N HIS A 158 16.10 9.91 -0.18
CA HIS A 158 14.93 9.17 -0.64
C HIS A 158 15.05 8.84 -2.14
N LEU A 159 14.24 7.90 -2.59
CA LEU A 159 13.98 7.70 -4.02
C LEU A 159 12.65 8.37 -4.38
N TYR A 160 12.56 8.93 -5.57
CA TYR A 160 11.46 9.76 -6.02
C TYR A 160 10.73 9.17 -7.21
N SER A 161 9.39 9.35 -7.23
CA SER A 161 8.54 9.04 -8.38
C SER A 161 7.52 10.15 -8.59
N GLY A 162 7.18 10.40 -9.85
CA GLY A 162 6.22 11.44 -10.22
C GLY A 162 4.79 11.06 -9.91
N SER A 163 4.43 9.78 -10.06
CA SER A 163 3.07 9.30 -9.82
C SER A 163 3.06 7.80 -9.59
N THR A 164 2.29 7.33 -8.62
CA THR A 164 1.94 5.92 -8.57
C THR A 164 0.90 5.63 -9.64
N ALA A 165 1.14 4.57 -10.41
CA ALA A 165 0.39 4.25 -11.63
C ALA A 165 0.45 5.35 -12.71
N ARG A 166 -0.26 5.16 -13.82
CA ARG A 166 -0.36 6.11 -14.95
C ARG A 166 0.98 6.37 -15.66
N THR A 167 1.37 7.62 -15.77
CA THR A 167 2.49 8.06 -16.61
C THR A 167 3.75 8.25 -15.78
N ARG A 168 4.88 7.83 -16.33
CA ARG A 168 6.21 8.09 -15.79
C ARG A 168 6.73 9.46 -16.24
N VAL A 169 7.62 10.01 -15.41
CA VAL A 169 8.39 11.21 -15.75
C VAL A 169 9.91 10.87 -15.81
N PRO A 170 10.72 11.66 -16.53
CA PRO A 170 12.15 11.38 -16.69
C PRO A 170 12.93 11.27 -15.39
N SER A 171 12.53 12.00 -14.37
CA SER A 171 13.19 12.02 -13.06
C SER A 171 12.82 10.86 -12.14
N ASP A 172 11.93 9.94 -12.55
CA ASP A 172 11.57 8.77 -11.74
C ASP A 172 12.78 7.90 -11.42
N GLN A 173 12.94 7.54 -10.14
CA GLN A 173 13.95 6.59 -9.65
C GLN A 173 13.35 5.22 -9.31
N TYR A 174 12.06 5.12 -9.25
CA TYR A 174 11.26 3.88 -9.18
C TYR A 174 9.90 4.12 -9.82
N TYR A 175 9.17 3.05 -10.08
CA TYR A 175 7.85 3.14 -10.67
C TYR A 175 6.87 2.18 -9.99
N VAL A 176 5.76 2.70 -9.52
CA VAL A 176 4.64 1.89 -9.01
C VAL A 176 3.66 1.68 -10.15
N SER A 177 3.61 0.48 -10.70
CA SER A 177 2.97 0.22 -12.00
C SER A 177 1.68 -0.58 -11.88
N GLN A 178 0.61 -0.09 -12.50
CA GLN A 178 -0.62 -0.86 -12.72
C GLN A 178 -0.46 -1.98 -13.75
N GLN A 179 0.54 -1.90 -14.62
CA GLN A 179 0.72 -2.92 -15.67
C GLN A 179 1.21 -4.24 -15.09
N THR A 180 1.96 -4.21 -14.00
CA THR A 180 2.36 -5.40 -13.26
C THR A 180 1.16 -6.07 -12.59
N ASN A 181 0.07 -5.35 -12.37
CA ASN A 181 -1.22 -5.86 -11.93
C ASN A 181 -1.98 -6.64 -13.01
N LYS A 182 -1.72 -6.35 -14.28
CA LYS A 182 -2.50 -6.91 -15.38
C LYS A 182 -2.14 -8.34 -15.74
N GLY A 183 -1.11 -8.91 -15.14
CA GLY A 183 -0.70 -10.26 -15.42
C GLY A 183 -1.54 -11.33 -14.72
N PRO A 184 -0.83 -12.17 -13.94
CA PRO A 184 -1.46 -13.35 -13.35
C PRO A 184 -2.65 -13.01 -12.46
N VAL A 185 -2.73 -11.77 -12.06
CA VAL A 185 -3.78 -11.25 -11.18
C VAL A 185 -5.13 -11.17 -11.87
N LYS A 186 -5.15 -11.02 -13.16
CA LYS A 186 -6.39 -11.16 -13.93
C LYS A 186 -6.66 -12.65 -14.18
N VAL A 187 -6.82 -13.40 -13.07
CA VAL A 187 -7.18 -14.83 -13.08
C VAL A 187 -8.43 -15.08 -13.91
N TYR A 188 -9.30 -14.08 -14.03
CA TYR A 188 -10.52 -14.12 -14.84
C TYR A 188 -10.34 -13.68 -16.31
N GLU A 189 -9.24 -13.01 -16.65
CA GLU A 189 -8.97 -12.57 -18.04
C GLU A 189 -7.90 -13.41 -18.76
N GLY A 190 -7.13 -14.18 -18.01
CA GLY A 190 -6.00 -14.92 -18.50
C GLY A 190 -6.23 -16.42 -18.65
N ARG A 191 -5.43 -17.06 -19.48
CA ARG A 191 -5.33 -18.52 -19.47
C ARG A 191 -4.63 -18.95 -18.19
N PRO A 192 -5.06 -20.03 -17.52
CA PRO A 192 -4.34 -20.58 -16.38
C PRO A 192 -2.89 -20.86 -16.76
N SER A 193 -1.95 -20.32 -16.01
CA SER A 193 -0.53 -20.54 -16.20
C SER A 193 0.16 -20.56 -14.84
N THR A 194 1.13 -21.45 -14.68
CA THR A 194 2.04 -21.48 -13.54
C THR A 194 3.33 -20.71 -13.81
N ASP A 195 3.55 -20.29 -15.04
CA ASP A 195 4.71 -19.52 -15.47
C ASP A 195 4.34 -18.03 -15.58
N TRP A 196 4.74 -17.29 -14.59
CA TRP A 196 4.41 -15.89 -14.42
C TRP A 196 5.64 -14.99 -14.47
N ASP A 197 6.66 -15.38 -15.19
CA ASP A 197 7.82 -14.52 -15.38
C ASP A 197 7.45 -13.31 -16.24
N ARG A 198 7.09 -12.24 -15.60
CA ARG A 198 6.79 -10.94 -16.18
C ARG A 198 8.01 -10.15 -16.60
N SER A 199 9.17 -10.75 -16.53
CA SER A 199 10.42 -10.13 -16.97
C SER A 199 10.34 -9.63 -18.41
N LYS A 200 9.43 -10.21 -19.21
CA LYS A 200 9.21 -9.87 -20.62
C LYS A 200 8.32 -8.63 -20.86
N GLU A 201 7.62 -8.13 -19.84
CA GLU A 201 6.57 -7.11 -20.03
C GLU A 201 6.97 -5.68 -19.61
N SER A 202 8.12 -5.47 -18.99
CA SER A 202 8.54 -4.13 -18.60
C SER A 202 9.86 -3.73 -19.22
N ASP A 203 9.82 -2.87 -20.23
CA ASP A 203 10.98 -2.13 -20.73
C ASP A 203 11.37 -0.93 -19.84
N VAL A 204 10.93 -1.00 -18.56
CA VAL A 204 11.20 0.05 -17.58
C VAL A 204 12.59 -0.15 -17.02
N ASP A 205 13.39 0.90 -17.05
CA ASP A 205 14.81 0.94 -16.64
C ASP A 205 15.04 1.29 -15.17
N VAL A 206 13.95 1.40 -14.39
CA VAL A 206 13.94 1.64 -12.94
C VAL A 206 13.26 0.50 -12.22
N PRO A 207 13.47 0.33 -10.90
CA PRO A 207 12.74 -0.64 -10.09
C PRO A 207 11.22 -0.48 -10.22
N VAL A 208 10.51 -1.59 -10.44
CA VAL A 208 9.05 -1.60 -10.59
C VAL A 208 8.42 -2.29 -9.40
N ILE A 209 7.50 -1.57 -8.73
CA ILE A 209 6.67 -2.08 -7.64
C ILE A 209 5.25 -2.27 -8.20
N SER A 210 4.59 -3.39 -7.88
CA SER A 210 3.21 -3.63 -8.31
C SER A 210 2.24 -2.75 -7.52
N HIS A 211 1.46 -1.95 -8.24
CA HIS A 211 0.48 -1.02 -7.69
C HIS A 211 -0.80 -1.75 -7.29
N GLU A 212 -1.27 -1.53 -6.06
CA GLU A 212 -2.59 -1.93 -5.58
C GLU A 212 -2.97 -3.38 -5.93
N SER A 213 -2.07 -4.29 -5.62
CA SER A 213 -2.21 -5.71 -5.97
C SER A 213 -3.33 -6.36 -5.18
N GLY A 214 -4.07 -7.27 -5.83
CA GLY A 214 -5.00 -8.16 -5.17
C GLY A 214 -6.37 -7.58 -4.84
N GLN A 215 -6.86 -6.60 -5.57
CA GLN A 215 -8.20 -5.99 -5.41
C GLN A 215 -9.33 -7.02 -5.65
N ARG A 216 -9.49 -7.96 -4.72
CA ARG A 216 -10.53 -8.99 -4.73
C ARG A 216 -11.53 -8.74 -3.63
N CYS A 217 -12.79 -8.53 -4.01
CA CYS A 217 -13.83 -8.24 -3.07
C CYS A 217 -14.18 -9.46 -2.23
N VAL A 218 -14.17 -9.29 -0.91
CA VAL A 218 -14.72 -10.22 0.06
C VAL A 218 -16.18 -9.82 0.32
N TYR A 219 -17.07 -10.77 0.48
CA TYR A 219 -18.44 -10.48 0.92
C TYR A 219 -18.39 -9.92 2.35
N PRO A 220 -19.13 -8.84 2.69
CA PRO A 220 -18.99 -8.18 3.98
C PRO A 220 -19.37 -9.08 5.16
N ASP A 221 -18.62 -8.98 6.24
CA ASP A 221 -18.99 -9.54 7.53
C ASP A 221 -19.90 -8.56 8.28
N PHE A 222 -21.19 -8.78 8.27
CA PHE A 222 -22.14 -7.87 8.93
C PHE A 222 -21.97 -7.78 10.46
N ARG A 223 -21.18 -8.65 11.08
CA ARG A 223 -20.83 -8.53 12.50
C ARG A 223 -19.93 -7.34 12.79
N GLU A 224 -19.22 -6.84 11.79
CA GLU A 224 -18.37 -5.65 11.89
C GLU A 224 -19.18 -4.36 12.10
N ILE A 225 -20.46 -4.31 11.71
CA ILE A 225 -21.34 -3.16 11.90
C ILE A 225 -21.28 -2.64 13.35
N GLY A 226 -21.28 -3.56 14.32
CA GLY A 226 -21.21 -3.21 15.75
C GLY A 226 -19.89 -2.58 16.20
N LYS A 227 -18.82 -2.63 15.39
CA LYS A 227 -17.53 -2.00 15.68
C LYS A 227 -17.49 -0.52 15.30
N TYR A 228 -18.42 -0.06 14.46
CA TYR A 228 -18.51 1.33 14.01
C TYR A 228 -19.14 2.20 15.10
N THR A 229 -18.35 2.57 16.11
CA THR A 229 -18.79 3.35 17.28
C THR A 229 -18.33 4.81 17.22
N GLY A 230 -17.72 5.23 16.13
CA GLY A 230 -17.18 6.57 15.89
C GLY A 230 -18.03 7.38 14.88
N PRO A 231 -17.45 8.41 14.28
CA PRO A 231 -18.12 9.29 13.33
C PRO A 231 -18.40 8.65 11.96
N VAL A 232 -17.74 7.54 11.62
CA VAL A 232 -17.96 6.81 10.36
C VAL A 232 -19.00 5.72 10.61
N GLU A 233 -20.04 5.68 9.79
CA GLU A 233 -21.13 4.69 9.86
C GLU A 233 -20.89 3.53 8.90
N ALA A 234 -21.37 2.34 9.24
CA ALA A 234 -21.32 1.15 8.39
C ALA A 234 -22.49 1.11 7.36
N ARG A 235 -22.89 2.25 6.81
CA ARG A 235 -24.13 2.38 6.03
C ARG A 235 -24.19 1.44 4.82
N ASN A 236 -23.09 1.22 4.13
CA ASN A 236 -22.99 0.25 3.04
C ASN A 236 -23.26 -1.19 3.52
N PHE A 237 -22.72 -1.61 4.67
CA PHE A 237 -22.95 -2.94 5.23
C PHE A 237 -24.39 -3.13 5.68
N GLU A 238 -25.00 -2.10 6.26
CA GLU A 238 -26.42 -2.13 6.63
C GLU A 238 -27.31 -2.33 5.40
N LEU A 239 -27.08 -1.56 4.33
CA LEU A 239 -27.83 -1.68 3.08
C LEU A 239 -27.66 -3.07 2.45
N TRP A 240 -26.46 -3.61 2.42
CA TRP A 240 -26.22 -4.95 1.88
C TRP A 240 -26.92 -6.03 2.71
N ARG A 241 -26.89 -5.90 4.03
CA ARG A 241 -27.63 -6.81 4.93
C ARG A 241 -29.13 -6.74 4.68
N GLU A 242 -29.70 -5.54 4.55
CA GLU A 242 -31.11 -5.32 4.22
C GLU A 242 -31.47 -5.97 2.87
N MET A 243 -30.65 -5.73 1.83
CA MET A 243 -30.84 -6.31 0.50
C MET A 243 -30.75 -7.85 0.51
N LEU A 244 -29.79 -8.42 1.20
CA LEU A 244 -29.62 -9.87 1.31
C LEU A 244 -30.83 -10.49 2.01
N THR A 245 -31.29 -9.88 3.09
CA THR A 245 -32.48 -10.33 3.84
C THR A 245 -33.74 -10.25 2.99
N ALA A 246 -33.93 -9.16 2.26
CA ALA A 246 -35.06 -8.98 1.35
C ALA A 246 -35.14 -10.05 0.24
N ASN A 247 -33.95 -10.56 -0.18
CA ASN A 247 -33.84 -11.64 -1.15
C ASN A 247 -33.93 -13.06 -0.52
N GLY A 248 -34.27 -13.17 0.77
CA GLY A 248 -34.46 -14.46 1.45
C GLY A 248 -33.17 -15.24 1.74
N MET A 249 -32.00 -14.55 1.70
CA MET A 249 -30.67 -15.18 1.89
C MET A 249 -29.92 -14.66 3.12
N GLY A 250 -30.62 -13.99 4.04
CA GLY A 250 -29.97 -13.35 5.20
C GLY A 250 -29.20 -14.31 6.11
N ASP A 251 -29.63 -15.55 6.22
CA ASP A 251 -29.00 -16.63 6.99
C ASP A 251 -27.71 -17.16 6.33
N GLN A 252 -27.51 -16.92 5.02
CA GLN A 252 -26.35 -17.36 4.26
C GLN A 252 -25.19 -16.33 4.27
N ALA A 253 -25.36 -15.17 4.88
CA ALA A 253 -24.38 -14.08 4.86
C ALA A 253 -22.98 -14.53 5.29
N HIS A 254 -22.90 -15.34 6.35
CA HIS A 254 -21.63 -15.86 6.84
C HIS A 254 -20.96 -16.85 5.89
N ASP A 255 -21.73 -17.65 5.18
CA ASP A 255 -21.20 -18.59 4.19
C ASP A 255 -20.63 -17.84 2.97
N PHE A 256 -21.31 -16.78 2.50
CA PHE A 256 -20.81 -15.92 1.44
C PHE A 256 -19.50 -15.22 1.84
N PHE A 257 -19.43 -14.71 3.07
CA PHE A 257 -18.21 -14.11 3.61
C PHE A 257 -17.05 -15.12 3.63
N ARG A 258 -17.27 -16.31 4.18
CA ARG A 258 -16.23 -17.35 4.25
C ARG A 258 -15.77 -17.83 2.87
N ALA A 259 -16.71 -18.07 1.96
CA ALA A 259 -16.40 -18.57 0.62
C ALA A 259 -15.61 -17.55 -0.20
N SER A 260 -16.02 -16.27 -0.20
CA SER A 260 -15.32 -15.20 -0.88
C SER A 260 -13.95 -14.92 -0.27
N GLY A 261 -13.85 -14.94 1.06
CA GLY A 261 -12.57 -14.78 1.75
C GLY A 261 -11.57 -15.90 1.46
N ALA A 262 -12.03 -17.16 1.46
CA ALA A 262 -11.19 -18.29 1.07
C ALA A 262 -10.67 -18.18 -0.37
N LEU A 263 -11.51 -17.72 -1.30
CA LEU A 263 -11.09 -17.45 -2.68
C LEU A 263 -10.04 -16.33 -2.74
N THR A 264 -10.27 -15.23 -2.01
CA THR A 264 -9.33 -14.10 -1.95
C THR A 264 -7.95 -14.52 -1.48
N VAL A 265 -7.85 -15.39 -0.48
CA VAL A 265 -6.55 -15.93 0.00
C VAL A 265 -5.80 -16.68 -1.11
N VAL A 266 -6.50 -17.51 -1.89
CA VAL A 266 -5.91 -18.23 -3.03
C VAL A 266 -5.42 -17.26 -4.10
N GLU A 267 -6.20 -16.23 -4.40
CA GLU A 267 -5.85 -15.21 -5.39
C GLU A 267 -4.67 -14.36 -4.92
N TYR A 268 -4.64 -13.90 -3.68
CA TYR A 268 -3.49 -13.21 -3.11
C TYR A 268 -2.22 -14.06 -3.17
N LYS A 269 -2.31 -15.34 -2.80
CA LYS A 269 -1.19 -16.26 -2.90
C LYS A 269 -0.63 -16.32 -4.33
N ALA A 270 -1.49 -16.49 -5.33
CA ALA A 270 -1.08 -16.57 -6.73
C ALA A 270 -0.36 -15.29 -7.20
N VAL A 271 -0.89 -14.12 -6.81
CA VAL A 271 -0.32 -12.79 -7.14
C VAL A 271 1.03 -12.59 -6.48
N ILE A 272 1.09 -12.77 -5.16
CA ILE A 272 2.31 -12.53 -4.38
C ILE A 272 3.42 -13.46 -4.85
N GLU A 273 3.15 -14.74 -5.03
CA GLU A 273 4.14 -15.71 -5.52
C GLU A 273 4.65 -15.37 -6.92
N ALA A 274 3.78 -14.87 -7.81
CA ALA A 274 4.18 -14.44 -9.13
C ALA A 274 5.15 -13.26 -9.09
N LEU A 275 4.83 -12.25 -8.25
CA LEU A 275 5.67 -11.07 -8.08
C LEU A 275 7.01 -11.39 -7.40
N LEU A 276 7.02 -12.32 -6.44
CA LEU A 276 8.23 -12.78 -5.78
C LEU A 276 9.15 -13.59 -6.70
N ARG A 277 8.59 -14.30 -7.69
CA ARG A 277 9.37 -15.05 -8.69
C ARG A 277 9.92 -14.16 -9.81
N SER A 278 9.33 -12.99 -10.04
CA SER A 278 9.75 -12.12 -11.12
C SER A 278 11.10 -11.45 -10.83
N SER A 279 12.07 -11.64 -11.71
CA SER A 279 13.38 -11.02 -11.62
C SER A 279 13.35 -9.49 -11.85
N LYS A 280 12.23 -8.94 -12.32
CA LYS A 280 12.03 -7.51 -12.57
C LYS A 280 11.12 -6.84 -11.53
N SER A 281 10.56 -7.59 -10.59
CA SER A 281 9.77 -7.00 -9.51
C SER A 281 10.67 -6.51 -8.38
N ALA A 282 10.54 -5.25 -8.00
CA ALA A 282 11.15 -4.68 -6.80
C ALA A 282 10.24 -4.81 -5.57
N GLY A 283 8.96 -5.17 -5.77
CA GLY A 283 8.01 -5.32 -4.69
C GLY A 283 6.56 -5.27 -5.14
N PHE A 284 5.68 -5.28 -4.16
CA PHE A 284 4.25 -5.12 -4.33
C PHE A 284 3.63 -4.29 -3.21
N GLN A 285 2.47 -3.72 -3.48
CA GLN A 285 1.62 -3.00 -2.54
C GLN A 285 0.21 -3.57 -2.64
N LEU A 286 -0.23 -4.26 -1.60
CA LEU A 286 -1.59 -4.81 -1.55
C LEU A 286 -2.60 -3.68 -1.40
N LEU A 287 -3.70 -3.74 -2.08
CA LEU A 287 -4.85 -2.89 -1.78
C LEU A 287 -5.98 -3.77 -1.26
N SER A 288 -6.01 -3.89 0.04
CA SER A 288 -5.04 -3.53 1.06
C SER A 288 -4.94 -4.65 2.08
N LEU A 289 -4.08 -4.54 3.10
CA LEU A 289 -4.07 -5.49 4.20
C LEU A 289 -5.35 -5.38 5.03
N ASN A 290 -5.82 -4.16 5.32
CA ASN A 290 -7.07 -3.88 6.00
C ASN A 290 -8.11 -3.28 5.06
N ASP A 291 -9.37 -3.58 5.28
CA ASP A 291 -10.45 -2.92 4.58
C ASP A 291 -10.48 -1.41 4.87
N PHE A 292 -10.97 -0.63 3.91
CA PHE A 292 -11.23 0.78 4.13
C PHE A 292 -12.58 1.18 3.50
N PRO A 293 -13.50 1.74 4.30
CA PRO A 293 -14.84 2.09 3.84
C PRO A 293 -14.88 3.22 2.79
N GLY A 294 -13.76 3.91 2.56
CA GLY A 294 -13.66 4.96 1.55
C GLY A 294 -13.83 4.47 0.11
N GLN A 295 -13.54 3.20 -0.18
CA GLN A 295 -13.78 2.60 -1.51
C GLN A 295 -15.21 2.07 -1.69
N GLY A 296 -16.10 2.39 -0.77
CA GLY A 296 -17.54 2.21 -0.89
C GLY A 296 -17.98 0.76 -0.79
N TYR A 297 -17.99 0.05 -1.90
CA TYR A 297 -18.65 -1.26 -2.00
C TYR A 297 -17.70 -2.44 -2.21
N ALA A 298 -16.43 -2.28 -1.91
CA ALA A 298 -15.45 -3.32 -2.19
C ALA A 298 -14.53 -3.58 -0.99
N PRO A 299 -14.97 -4.35 0.03
CA PRO A 299 -14.05 -4.89 1.01
C PRO A 299 -12.99 -5.75 0.31
N VAL A 300 -11.73 -5.33 0.37
CA VAL A 300 -10.61 -5.98 -0.34
C VAL A 300 -9.51 -6.42 0.62
N GLY A 301 -9.60 -6.03 1.89
CA GLY A 301 -8.65 -6.38 2.92
C GLY A 301 -8.78 -7.81 3.40
N VAL A 302 -7.72 -8.31 4.00
CA VAL A 302 -7.73 -9.55 4.78
C VAL A 302 -7.99 -9.29 6.27
N LEU A 303 -7.89 -8.04 6.69
CA LEU A 303 -8.29 -7.51 7.99
C LEU A 303 -9.51 -6.61 7.82
N ASP A 304 -10.24 -6.40 8.90
CA ASP A 304 -11.32 -5.42 8.92
C ASP A 304 -10.80 -3.96 8.96
N PRO A 305 -11.66 -2.93 8.82
CA PRO A 305 -11.24 -1.54 8.83
C PRO A 305 -10.61 -1.05 10.14
N PHE A 306 -10.67 -1.86 11.19
CA PHE A 306 -10.09 -1.57 12.52
C PHE A 306 -8.72 -2.22 12.72
N TRP A 307 -8.17 -2.85 11.68
CA TRP A 307 -6.95 -3.65 11.74
C TRP A 307 -7.06 -4.86 12.67
N ASP A 308 -8.28 -5.34 12.88
CA ASP A 308 -8.53 -6.58 13.62
C ASP A 308 -8.62 -7.77 12.64
N LEU A 309 -8.32 -8.96 13.15
CA LEU A 309 -8.48 -10.19 12.38
C LEU A 309 -9.92 -10.32 11.91
N SER A 310 -10.12 -10.32 10.61
CA SER A 310 -11.34 -10.83 10.01
C SER A 310 -11.39 -12.35 10.23
N LEU A 311 -12.58 -12.91 10.48
CA LEU A 311 -12.78 -14.34 10.72
C LEU A 311 -12.42 -15.26 9.53
N ILE A 312 -11.96 -14.70 8.41
CA ILE A 312 -11.35 -15.44 7.29
C ILE A 312 -10.18 -16.30 7.78
N HIS A 313 -9.48 -15.87 8.83
CA HIS A 313 -8.32 -16.57 9.41
C HIS A 313 -8.67 -17.70 10.38
N ILE A 314 -9.94 -17.96 10.66
CA ILE A 314 -10.33 -19.08 11.53
C ILE A 314 -10.18 -20.46 10.86
N SER A 315 -9.92 -20.50 9.56
CA SER A 315 -9.40 -21.69 8.90
C SER A 315 -7.89 -21.58 8.69
N GLU A 316 -7.13 -21.49 9.78
CA GLU A 316 -5.68 -21.73 9.65
C GLU A 316 -5.47 -23.11 9.01
N PRO A 317 -4.67 -23.21 7.95
CA PRO A 317 -3.96 -24.46 7.73
C PRO A 317 -3.09 -24.62 8.97
N THR A 318 -3.36 -25.68 9.73
CA THR A 318 -2.53 -26.11 10.86
C THR A 318 -1.07 -25.80 10.55
N ARG A 319 -0.41 -25.02 11.43
CA ARG A 319 1.05 -24.84 11.36
C ARG A 319 1.65 -26.21 11.08
N PRO A 320 2.54 -26.38 10.09
CA PRO A 320 3.30 -27.59 9.98
C PRO A 320 4.00 -27.77 11.33
N GLU A 321 3.74 -28.88 12.01
CA GLU A 321 4.51 -29.28 13.17
C GLU A 321 6.00 -29.26 12.76
N PRO A 322 6.90 -28.74 13.58
CA PRO A 322 8.32 -28.79 13.28
C PRO A 322 8.68 -30.26 13.03
N ILE A 323 9.19 -30.57 11.85
CA ILE A 323 9.75 -31.86 11.55
C ILE A 323 10.93 -32.05 12.52
N SER A 324 10.73 -32.93 13.48
CA SER A 324 11.73 -33.36 14.47
C SER A 324 12.90 -34.04 13.81
#